data_688ade446edc132f58c634309ff72394
#
_entry.id   688ade446edc132f58c634309ff72394
#
_cell.length_a   1.000
_cell.length_b   1.000
_cell.length_c   1.000
_cell.angle_alpha   90.00
_cell.angle_beta   90.00
_cell.angle_gamma   90.00
#
_symmetry.space_group_name_H-M   'P 1'
#
loop_
_entity.id
_entity.type
_entity.pdbx_description
1 polymer ?
#
loop_
_entity_poly.entity_id
_entity_poly.type
_entity_poly.pdbx_seq_one_letter_code
_entity_poly.pdbx_strand_id
1 'polypeptide(L)'
;MEATVRNLDGTEADSVELPAVFETQYRPDLIARAVRVAQANRKQDYGADEFAGLRTPAESFGSGRGMAHVPRQEGRGRRVPQTVKGRKAHPPKAEKDQSESINTKAKKLAVRSAIAATTDADLVAERGHEFDADLELPVVVDDEFEDLQKTKEVVEFLEATGLADDIERADEGRSVRSGQGKARGRKYKTPTSILFVTSSETGPSRAARNLAGADVTTAAEVNAEALAPGAQPGRLTVWTESALEEVADR
;
A
#
# COMPACT_ATOMS: atom_id res chain seq x y z
N MET A 1 -10.69 -26.19 -1.57
CA MET A 1 -9.67 -25.99 -2.63
C MET A 1 -8.38 -26.63 -2.16
N GLU A 2 -7.63 -27.28 -3.08
CA GLU A 2 -6.29 -27.81 -2.81
C GLU A 2 -5.27 -26.94 -3.53
N ALA A 3 -4.09 -26.83 -2.99
CA ALA A 3 -2.94 -26.16 -3.60
C ALA A 3 -1.69 -27.04 -3.49
N THR A 4 -0.85 -26.99 -4.49
CA THR A 4 0.42 -27.74 -4.52
C THR A 4 1.48 -27.01 -3.72
N VAL A 5 2.10 -27.70 -2.75
CA VAL A 5 3.25 -27.19 -2.00
C VAL A 5 4.52 -27.37 -2.86
N ARG A 6 5.31 -26.31 -2.96
CA ARG A 6 6.57 -26.30 -3.73
C ARG A 6 7.77 -26.21 -2.80
N ASN A 7 8.77 -27.02 -3.10
CA ASN A 7 10.08 -26.94 -2.48
C ASN A 7 10.83 -25.67 -2.96
N LEU A 8 11.95 -25.36 -2.32
CA LEU A 8 12.82 -24.25 -2.74
C LEU A 8 13.40 -24.42 -4.17
N ASP A 9 13.51 -25.65 -4.64
CA ASP A 9 13.97 -25.96 -6.00
C ASP A 9 12.84 -25.86 -7.06
N GLY A 10 11.65 -25.41 -6.68
CA GLY A 10 10.50 -25.31 -7.59
C GLY A 10 9.79 -26.62 -7.86
N THR A 11 10.26 -27.75 -7.32
CA THR A 11 9.61 -29.05 -7.48
C THR A 11 8.37 -29.16 -6.62
N GLU A 12 7.35 -29.85 -7.12
CA GLU A 12 6.13 -30.15 -6.37
C GLU A 12 6.44 -31.22 -5.30
N ALA A 13 6.05 -30.94 -4.04
CA ALA A 13 6.26 -31.82 -2.91
C ALA A 13 4.95 -32.53 -2.54
N ASP A 14 4.06 -31.82 -1.89
CA ASP A 14 2.79 -32.33 -1.35
C ASP A 14 1.61 -31.43 -1.79
N SER A 15 0.39 -31.85 -1.53
CA SER A 15 -0.81 -31.01 -1.70
C SER A 15 -1.40 -30.67 -0.34
N VAL A 16 -1.77 -29.42 -0.15
CA VAL A 16 -2.37 -28.90 1.08
C VAL A 16 -3.80 -28.41 0.79
N GLU A 17 -4.72 -28.70 1.71
CA GLU A 17 -6.08 -28.16 1.66
C GLU A 17 -6.07 -26.69 2.09
N LEU A 18 -6.49 -25.79 1.20
CA LEU A 18 -6.57 -24.37 1.51
C LEU A 18 -7.68 -24.09 2.51
N PRO A 19 -7.43 -23.26 3.54
CA PRO A 19 -8.45 -22.84 4.50
C PRO A 19 -9.67 -22.18 3.83
N ALA A 20 -10.84 -22.31 4.44
CA ALA A 20 -12.11 -21.75 3.95
C ALA A 20 -12.07 -20.21 3.71
N VAL A 21 -11.07 -19.53 4.25
CA VAL A 21 -10.84 -18.10 4.01
C VAL A 21 -10.61 -17.80 2.53
N PHE A 22 -9.95 -18.69 1.80
CA PHE A 22 -9.68 -18.59 0.37
C PHE A 22 -10.92 -18.75 -0.51
N GLU A 23 -12.01 -19.33 0.01
CA GLU A 23 -13.29 -19.49 -0.67
C GLU A 23 -14.27 -18.34 -0.38
N THR A 24 -13.83 -17.31 0.33
CA THR A 24 -14.67 -16.16 0.69
C THR A 24 -15.10 -15.36 -0.55
N GLN A 25 -16.37 -14.97 -0.58
CA GLN A 25 -16.91 -14.17 -1.69
C GLN A 25 -16.08 -12.90 -1.93
N TYR A 26 -15.75 -12.66 -3.19
CA TYR A 26 -15.03 -11.46 -3.62
C TYR A 26 -15.87 -10.17 -3.45
N ARG A 27 -15.38 -9.23 -2.66
CA ARG A 27 -16.06 -7.97 -2.29
C ARG A 27 -15.12 -6.76 -2.43
N PRO A 28 -14.91 -6.25 -3.66
CA PRO A 28 -14.00 -5.13 -3.92
C PRO A 28 -14.41 -3.84 -3.20
N ASP A 29 -15.70 -3.63 -2.95
CA ASP A 29 -16.24 -2.50 -2.20
C ASP A 29 -15.71 -2.45 -0.74
N LEU A 30 -15.71 -3.59 -0.06
CA LEU A 30 -15.21 -3.70 1.31
C LEU A 30 -13.68 -3.58 1.37
N ILE A 31 -12.98 -4.19 0.42
CA ILE A 31 -11.52 -4.09 0.29
C ILE A 31 -11.13 -2.63 0.11
N ALA A 32 -11.74 -1.93 -0.84
CA ALA A 32 -11.46 -0.52 -1.10
C ALA A 32 -11.73 0.37 0.12
N ARG A 33 -12.80 0.09 0.88
CA ARG A 33 -13.10 0.81 2.11
C ARG A 33 -12.06 0.55 3.19
N ALA A 34 -11.66 -0.72 3.40
CA ALA A 34 -10.67 -1.09 4.41
C ALA A 34 -9.30 -0.45 4.12
N VAL A 35 -8.86 -0.48 2.86
CA VAL A 35 -7.60 0.16 2.42
C VAL A 35 -7.65 1.68 2.63
N ARG A 36 -8.76 2.34 2.27
CA ARG A 36 -8.94 3.78 2.49
C ARG A 36 -8.82 4.14 3.97
N VAL A 37 -9.47 3.39 4.84
CA VAL A 37 -9.40 3.58 6.30
C VAL A 37 -7.97 3.41 6.81
N ALA A 38 -7.28 2.34 6.39
CA ALA A 38 -5.89 2.11 6.78
C ALA A 38 -4.97 3.27 6.35
N GLN A 39 -5.14 3.76 5.12
CA GLN A 39 -4.38 4.90 4.61
C GLN A 39 -4.74 6.21 5.31
N ALA A 40 -6.02 6.44 5.61
CA ALA A 40 -6.47 7.64 6.34
C ALA A 40 -5.82 7.72 7.73
N ASN A 41 -5.77 6.58 8.43
CA ASN A 41 -5.23 6.50 9.80
C ASN A 41 -3.71 6.66 9.88
N ARG A 42 -2.98 6.57 8.76
CA ARG A 42 -1.53 6.82 8.67
C ARG A 42 -1.17 8.21 8.16
N LYS A 43 -2.13 9.02 7.77
CA LYS A 43 -1.85 10.36 7.29
C LYS A 43 -1.28 11.22 8.42
N GLN A 44 -0.20 11.93 8.12
CA GLN A 44 0.32 12.97 8.99
C GLN A 44 -0.62 14.17 9.00
N ASP A 45 -0.66 14.86 10.12
CA ASP A 45 -1.37 16.12 10.23
C ASP A 45 -0.85 17.11 9.21
N TYR A 46 -1.77 17.75 8.50
CA TYR A 46 -1.46 18.71 7.47
C TYR A 46 -2.27 19.99 7.67
N GLY A 47 -1.55 21.09 7.85
CA GLY A 47 -2.16 22.39 8.04
C GLY A 47 -1.35 23.51 7.43
N ALA A 48 -1.99 24.66 7.25
CA ALA A 48 -1.31 25.90 6.93
C ALA A 48 -0.81 26.57 8.24
N ASP A 49 0.24 27.38 8.12
CA ASP A 49 0.64 28.26 9.20
C ASP A 49 -0.53 29.18 9.56
N GLU A 50 -0.85 29.29 10.83
CA GLU A 50 -1.96 30.10 11.37
C GLU A 50 -1.87 31.57 10.92
N PHE A 51 -0.67 32.10 10.86
CA PHE A 51 -0.40 33.49 10.47
C PHE A 51 -0.03 33.64 8.98
N ALA A 52 -0.19 32.64 8.16
CA ALA A 52 0.11 32.72 6.72
C ALA A 52 -0.74 33.81 6.06
N GLY A 53 -0.06 34.83 5.49
CA GLY A 53 -0.69 35.99 4.89
C GLY A 53 -1.14 37.07 5.87
N LEU A 54 -0.88 36.90 7.18
CA LEU A 54 -1.21 37.87 8.23
C LEU A 54 0.03 38.58 8.82
N ARG A 55 1.23 38.02 8.62
CA ARG A 55 2.51 38.60 9.11
C ARG A 55 2.93 39.77 8.26
N THR A 56 2.21 40.90 8.37
CA THR A 56 2.45 42.14 7.63
C THR A 56 1.98 43.33 8.42
N PRO A 57 2.67 44.51 8.38
CA PRO A 57 2.24 45.75 9.03
C PRO A 57 1.11 46.45 8.27
N ALA A 58 0.46 45.81 7.31
CA ALA A 58 -0.60 46.44 6.52
C ALA A 58 -1.78 46.89 7.39
N GLU A 59 -2.18 48.13 7.22
CA GLU A 59 -3.33 48.75 7.87
C GLU A 59 -4.23 49.45 6.87
N SER A 60 -5.51 49.63 7.23
CA SER A 60 -6.48 50.41 6.45
C SER A 60 -6.18 51.89 6.61
N PHE A 61 -6.32 52.66 5.50
CA PHE A 61 -6.20 54.13 5.57
C PHE A 61 -7.41 54.82 6.27
N GLY A 62 -8.38 54.06 6.67
CA GLY A 62 -9.58 54.57 7.30
C GLY A 62 -10.57 55.22 6.30
N SER A 63 -11.53 56.00 6.82
CA SER A 63 -12.57 56.66 6.07
C SER A 63 -12.11 57.99 5.47
N GLY A 64 -12.85 58.52 4.53
CA GLY A 64 -12.62 59.87 3.95
C GLY A 64 -11.57 59.97 2.84
N ARG A 65 -10.99 58.83 2.42
CA ARG A 65 -9.93 58.79 1.36
C ARG A 65 -10.42 58.28 0.00
N GLY A 66 -11.69 58.02 -0.17
CA GLY A 66 -12.25 57.47 -1.39
C GLY A 66 -11.74 56.06 -1.77
N MET A 67 -11.16 55.35 -0.81
CA MET A 67 -10.58 54.04 -1.02
C MET A 67 -11.29 52.99 -0.13
N ALA A 68 -11.38 51.77 -0.64
CA ALA A 68 -11.90 50.64 0.15
C ALA A 68 -11.10 50.43 1.43
N HIS A 69 -11.79 50.09 2.54
CA HIS A 69 -11.19 49.81 3.84
C HIS A 69 -10.49 48.44 3.86
N VAL A 70 -9.53 48.27 3.00
CA VAL A 70 -8.71 47.06 2.93
C VAL A 70 -7.32 47.36 3.48
N PRO A 71 -6.75 46.53 4.37
CA PRO A 71 -5.38 46.69 4.83
C PRO A 71 -4.41 46.78 3.67
N ARG A 72 -3.58 47.78 3.63
CA ARG A 72 -2.64 48.04 2.51
C ARG A 72 -1.21 48.18 3.00
N GLN A 73 -0.29 47.75 2.16
CA GLN A 73 1.12 47.97 2.32
C GLN A 73 1.67 48.34 0.95
N GLU A 74 2.39 49.46 0.84
CA GLU A 74 2.93 49.99 -0.45
C GLU A 74 1.83 50.09 -1.52
N GLY A 75 0.65 50.56 -1.15
CA GLY A 75 -0.49 50.73 -2.07
C GLY A 75 -1.26 49.43 -2.39
N ARG A 76 -0.74 48.27 -2.06
CA ARG A 76 -1.34 46.96 -2.36
C ARG A 76 -2.15 46.43 -1.16
N GLY A 77 -3.31 45.84 -1.45
CA GLY A 77 -4.09 45.14 -0.44
C GLY A 77 -3.38 43.94 0.12
N ARG A 78 -3.47 43.70 1.43
CA ARG A 78 -2.89 42.58 2.17
C ARG A 78 -3.93 42.03 3.16
N ARG A 79 -3.60 40.91 3.84
CA ARG A 79 -4.34 40.27 4.93
C ARG A 79 -5.67 39.64 4.53
N VAL A 80 -6.47 40.26 3.68
CA VAL A 80 -7.79 39.75 3.31
C VAL A 80 -7.71 38.74 2.16
N PRO A 81 -8.62 37.75 2.08
CA PRO A 81 -8.52 36.63 1.12
C PRO A 81 -8.55 37.07 -0.34
N GLN A 82 -9.24 38.14 -0.67
CA GLN A 82 -9.39 38.65 -2.03
C GLN A 82 -8.14 39.36 -2.55
N THR A 83 -7.09 39.52 -1.76
CA THR A 83 -5.84 40.12 -2.19
C THR A 83 -4.80 39.06 -2.58
N VAL A 84 -3.92 39.39 -3.53
CA VAL A 84 -2.95 38.44 -4.12
C VAL A 84 -2.04 37.77 -3.09
N LYS A 85 -1.62 38.49 -2.06
CA LYS A 85 -0.78 38.00 -0.96
C LYS A 85 -1.50 38.01 0.40
N GLY A 86 -2.81 37.94 0.40
CA GLY A 86 -3.62 37.82 1.60
C GLY A 86 -3.66 36.40 2.16
N ARG A 87 -4.35 36.23 3.28
CA ARG A 87 -4.58 34.91 3.86
C ARG A 87 -5.45 34.04 2.96
N LYS A 88 -5.31 32.74 3.08
CA LYS A 88 -6.25 31.78 2.48
C LYS A 88 -7.59 31.85 3.21
N ALA A 89 -8.71 31.89 2.49
CA ALA A 89 -10.04 31.97 3.11
C ALA A 89 -10.37 30.75 3.97
N HIS A 90 -10.07 29.55 3.46
CA HIS A 90 -10.28 28.28 4.12
C HIS A 90 -8.99 27.44 4.06
N PRO A 91 -7.99 27.75 4.92
CA PRO A 91 -6.75 26.99 4.94
C PRO A 91 -7.00 25.61 5.55
N PRO A 92 -6.21 24.59 5.17
CA PRO A 92 -6.23 23.34 5.89
C PRO A 92 -5.75 23.55 7.32
N LYS A 93 -6.39 22.88 8.27
CA LYS A 93 -6.03 22.91 9.69
C LYS A 93 -5.38 21.61 10.11
N ALA A 94 -4.26 21.68 10.81
CA ALA A 94 -3.57 20.51 11.36
C ALA A 94 -4.41 19.79 12.44
N GLU A 95 -5.25 20.53 13.13
CA GLU A 95 -6.16 20.01 14.17
C GLU A 95 -7.29 19.10 13.63
N LYS A 96 -7.46 19.08 12.31
CA LYS A 96 -8.50 18.24 11.69
C LYS A 96 -8.15 16.77 11.83
N ASP A 97 -8.97 16.03 12.56
CA ASP A 97 -8.90 14.57 12.58
C ASP A 97 -9.17 14.01 11.19
N GLN A 98 -8.20 13.26 10.66
CA GLN A 98 -8.27 12.60 9.35
C GLN A 98 -8.53 11.10 9.48
N SER A 99 -8.62 10.58 10.70
CA SER A 99 -8.90 9.17 10.94
C SER A 99 -10.29 8.78 10.47
N GLU A 100 -10.41 7.58 9.97
CA GLU A 100 -11.68 6.96 9.58
C GLU A 100 -11.86 5.65 10.35
N SER A 101 -13.10 5.31 10.65
CA SER A 101 -13.45 4.06 11.33
C SER A 101 -14.16 3.08 10.38
N ILE A 102 -13.95 1.80 10.65
CA ILE A 102 -14.64 0.69 9.98
C ILE A 102 -15.05 -0.34 11.03
N ASN A 103 -16.24 -0.91 10.88
CA ASN A 103 -16.69 -1.98 11.77
C ASN A 103 -15.74 -3.17 11.71
N THR A 104 -15.39 -3.75 12.85
CA THR A 104 -14.45 -4.87 12.95
C THR A 104 -14.87 -6.07 12.09
N LYS A 105 -16.16 -6.43 12.05
CA LYS A 105 -16.68 -7.50 11.18
C LYS A 105 -16.47 -7.18 9.70
N ALA A 106 -16.70 -5.93 9.29
CA ALA A 106 -16.49 -5.51 7.91
C ALA A 106 -14.98 -5.50 7.55
N LYS A 107 -14.09 -5.10 8.48
CA LYS A 107 -12.63 -5.18 8.30
C LYS A 107 -12.17 -6.62 8.13
N LYS A 108 -12.61 -7.54 8.98
CA LYS A 108 -12.28 -8.97 8.86
C LYS A 108 -12.77 -9.55 7.53
N LEU A 109 -14.01 -9.26 7.13
CA LEU A 109 -14.54 -9.73 5.84
C LEU A 109 -13.78 -9.15 4.66
N ALA A 110 -13.32 -7.89 4.73
CA ALA A 110 -12.48 -7.29 3.70
C ALA A 110 -11.12 -8.00 3.56
N VAL A 111 -10.49 -8.38 4.66
CA VAL A 111 -9.22 -9.15 4.63
C VAL A 111 -9.45 -10.53 4.02
N ARG A 112 -10.47 -11.27 4.46
CA ARG A 112 -10.83 -12.58 3.90
C ARG A 112 -11.10 -12.50 2.39
N SER A 113 -11.88 -11.51 1.97
CA SER A 113 -12.17 -11.28 0.55
C SER A 113 -10.91 -10.89 -0.25
N ALA A 114 -9.95 -10.19 0.36
CA ALA A 114 -8.68 -9.86 -0.29
C ALA A 114 -7.76 -11.09 -0.40
N ILE A 115 -7.78 -12.00 0.57
CA ILE A 115 -7.09 -13.29 0.51
C ILE A 115 -7.71 -14.15 -0.61
N ALA A 116 -9.02 -14.29 -0.66
CA ALA A 116 -9.70 -15.01 -1.73
C ALA A 116 -9.39 -14.47 -3.13
N ALA A 117 -9.22 -13.15 -3.29
CA ALA A 117 -8.84 -12.54 -4.55
C ALA A 117 -7.41 -12.90 -5.03
N THR A 118 -6.56 -13.47 -4.19
CA THR A 118 -5.21 -13.91 -4.58
C THR A 118 -5.20 -15.30 -5.22
N THR A 119 -6.30 -16.04 -5.16
CA THR A 119 -6.45 -17.33 -5.83
C THR A 119 -6.93 -17.20 -7.27
N ASP A 120 -7.45 -16.05 -7.64
CA ASP A 120 -8.02 -15.80 -8.96
C ASP A 120 -6.93 -15.29 -9.91
N ALA A 121 -6.47 -16.16 -10.80
CA ALA A 121 -5.41 -15.84 -11.76
C ALA A 121 -5.78 -14.70 -12.71
N ASP A 122 -7.05 -14.59 -13.08
CA ASP A 122 -7.54 -13.50 -13.95
C ASP A 122 -7.42 -12.15 -13.24
N LEU A 123 -7.78 -12.07 -11.96
CA LEU A 123 -7.63 -10.85 -11.15
C LEU A 123 -6.15 -10.47 -10.94
N VAL A 124 -5.28 -11.46 -10.74
CA VAL A 124 -3.84 -11.24 -10.55
C VAL A 124 -3.21 -10.72 -11.87
N ALA A 125 -3.59 -11.30 -13.00
CA ALA A 125 -3.14 -10.85 -14.32
C ALA A 125 -3.71 -9.47 -14.69
N GLU A 126 -5.00 -9.20 -14.41
CA GLU A 126 -5.63 -7.88 -14.65
C GLU A 126 -4.92 -6.77 -13.84
N ARG A 127 -4.44 -7.10 -12.65
CA ARG A 127 -3.64 -6.18 -11.85
C ARG A 127 -2.30 -5.84 -12.50
N GLY A 128 -1.80 -6.65 -13.42
CA GLY A 128 -0.56 -6.47 -14.17
C GLY A 128 0.64 -7.17 -13.53
N HIS A 129 0.43 -8.26 -12.82
CA HIS A 129 1.51 -9.19 -12.42
C HIS A 129 1.88 -10.09 -13.60
N GLU A 130 3.16 -10.43 -13.70
CA GLU A 130 3.71 -11.34 -14.70
C GLU A 130 4.11 -12.64 -14.01
N PHE A 131 3.54 -13.75 -14.46
CA PHE A 131 3.80 -15.11 -13.95
C PHE A 131 3.44 -16.12 -15.02
N ASP A 132 3.98 -17.32 -14.90
CA ASP A 132 3.70 -18.40 -15.84
C ASP A 132 2.21 -18.77 -15.84
N ALA A 133 1.63 -18.90 -17.02
CA ALA A 133 0.20 -19.21 -17.18
C ALA A 133 -0.22 -20.58 -16.59
N ASP A 134 0.73 -21.49 -16.46
CA ASP A 134 0.52 -22.83 -15.90
C ASP A 134 0.69 -22.85 -14.37
N LEU A 135 1.01 -21.70 -13.74
CA LEU A 135 1.22 -21.61 -12.30
C LEU A 135 -0.11 -21.59 -11.54
N GLU A 136 -0.29 -22.55 -10.65
CA GLU A 136 -1.44 -22.56 -9.74
C GLU A 136 -1.30 -21.49 -8.67
N LEU A 137 -2.39 -20.75 -8.46
CA LEU A 137 -2.47 -19.71 -7.42
C LEU A 137 -3.48 -20.12 -6.32
N PRO A 138 -3.18 -19.77 -5.05
CA PRO A 138 -1.99 -19.09 -4.55
C PRO A 138 -0.77 -20.02 -4.55
N VAL A 139 0.43 -19.44 -4.69
CA VAL A 139 1.66 -20.23 -4.59
C VAL A 139 1.91 -20.59 -3.12
N VAL A 140 2.05 -21.87 -2.84
CA VAL A 140 2.38 -22.38 -1.51
C VAL A 140 3.80 -22.94 -1.52
N VAL A 141 4.57 -22.63 -0.50
CA VAL A 141 5.97 -23.05 -0.35
C VAL A 141 6.19 -23.70 1.02
N ASP A 142 7.11 -24.65 1.06
CA ASP A 142 7.54 -25.30 2.30
C ASP A 142 8.08 -24.28 3.33
N ASP A 143 7.96 -24.59 4.60
CA ASP A 143 8.44 -23.77 5.71
C ASP A 143 9.96 -23.58 5.72
N GLU A 144 10.73 -24.37 4.97
CA GLU A 144 12.16 -24.14 4.75
C GLU A 144 12.44 -22.74 4.16
N PHE A 145 11.46 -22.16 3.45
CA PHE A 145 11.55 -20.78 2.96
C PHE A 145 11.74 -19.76 4.09
N GLU A 146 11.22 -20.03 5.28
CA GLU A 146 11.34 -19.12 6.43
C GLU A 146 12.76 -19.06 7.01
N ASP A 147 13.61 -20.03 6.70
CA ASP A 147 15.02 -20.05 7.13
C ASP A 147 15.97 -19.28 6.20
N LEU A 148 15.48 -18.85 5.01
CA LEU A 148 16.28 -18.12 4.03
C LEU A 148 16.71 -16.74 4.57
N GLN A 149 18.01 -16.45 4.46
CA GLN A 149 18.58 -15.18 4.93
C GLN A 149 19.21 -14.35 3.82
N LYS A 150 19.57 -14.98 2.70
CA LYS A 150 20.22 -14.30 1.58
C LYS A 150 19.26 -14.03 0.43
N THR A 151 19.32 -12.82 -0.09
CA THR A 151 18.51 -12.42 -1.26
C THR A 151 18.77 -13.33 -2.47
N LYS A 152 19.98 -13.83 -2.62
CA LYS A 152 20.35 -14.74 -3.74
C LYS A 152 19.53 -16.03 -3.69
N GLU A 153 19.35 -16.62 -2.53
CA GLU A 153 18.58 -17.85 -2.32
C GLU A 153 17.09 -17.63 -2.70
N VAL A 154 16.54 -16.47 -2.37
CA VAL A 154 15.17 -16.11 -2.78
C VAL A 154 15.07 -15.91 -4.29
N VAL A 155 16.07 -15.31 -4.92
CA VAL A 155 16.07 -15.16 -6.39
C VAL A 155 16.14 -16.51 -7.08
N GLU A 156 16.99 -17.43 -6.61
CA GLU A 156 17.07 -18.80 -7.13
C GLU A 156 15.72 -19.54 -7.01
N PHE A 157 15.02 -19.37 -5.88
CA PHE A 157 13.66 -19.89 -5.70
C PHE A 157 12.67 -19.28 -6.71
N LEU A 158 12.70 -17.95 -6.91
CA LEU A 158 11.79 -17.28 -7.84
C LEU A 158 12.02 -17.67 -9.29
N GLU A 159 13.29 -17.89 -9.69
CA GLU A 159 13.65 -18.41 -11.02
C GLU A 159 13.14 -19.85 -11.20
N ALA A 160 13.27 -20.69 -10.18
CA ALA A 160 12.82 -22.08 -10.22
C ALA A 160 11.28 -22.20 -10.27
N THR A 161 10.54 -21.24 -9.70
CA THR A 161 9.07 -21.25 -9.64
C THR A 161 8.38 -20.44 -10.74
N GLY A 162 9.14 -19.77 -11.62
CA GLY A 162 8.57 -18.93 -12.69
C GLY A 162 7.95 -17.60 -12.19
N LEU A 163 8.40 -17.11 -11.04
CA LEU A 163 7.95 -15.86 -10.44
C LEU A 163 8.95 -14.69 -10.61
N ALA A 164 10.13 -14.96 -11.20
CA ALA A 164 11.19 -13.97 -11.37
C ALA A 164 10.77 -12.80 -12.25
N ASP A 165 9.96 -13.06 -13.28
CA ASP A 165 9.50 -12.06 -14.25
C ASP A 165 8.74 -10.91 -13.60
N ASP A 166 7.98 -11.18 -12.53
CA ASP A 166 7.25 -10.13 -11.80
C ASP A 166 8.18 -9.18 -11.03
N ILE A 167 9.31 -9.69 -10.54
CA ILE A 167 10.34 -8.87 -9.90
C ILE A 167 11.09 -8.03 -10.96
N GLU A 168 11.43 -8.62 -12.11
CA GLU A 168 12.07 -7.90 -13.21
C GLU A 168 11.16 -6.79 -13.74
N ARG A 169 9.87 -7.07 -13.97
CA ARG A 169 8.85 -6.08 -14.30
C ARG A 169 8.82 -4.92 -13.30
N ALA A 170 8.92 -5.23 -12.01
CA ALA A 170 8.89 -4.20 -10.97
C ALA A 170 10.16 -3.35 -10.94
N ASP A 171 11.33 -3.92 -11.23
CA ASP A 171 12.60 -3.18 -11.29
C ASP A 171 12.68 -2.30 -12.55
N GLU A 172 12.32 -2.83 -13.70
CA GLU A 172 12.22 -2.07 -14.96
C GLU A 172 11.19 -0.94 -14.87
N GLY A 173 10.07 -1.18 -14.19
CA GLY A 173 9.02 -0.20 -13.93
C GLY A 173 9.42 0.92 -12.96
N ARG A 174 10.61 0.86 -12.37
CA ARG A 174 11.12 1.88 -11.46
C ARG A 174 11.32 3.21 -12.16
N SER A 175 10.58 4.23 -11.73
CA SER A 175 10.58 5.54 -12.38
C SER A 175 10.64 6.69 -11.38
N VAL A 176 11.09 7.87 -11.86
CA VAL A 176 11.09 9.10 -11.05
C VAL A 176 9.66 9.60 -10.88
N ARG A 177 9.24 9.85 -9.64
CA ARG A 177 7.91 10.43 -9.35
C ARG A 177 7.73 11.79 -10.02
N SER A 178 6.55 12.03 -10.56
CA SER A 178 6.10 13.37 -10.90
C SER A 178 5.78 14.17 -9.61
N GLY A 179 5.89 15.48 -9.65
CA GLY A 179 5.54 16.35 -8.54
C GLY A 179 6.64 16.52 -7.49
N GLN A 180 6.33 17.24 -6.42
CA GLN A 180 7.30 17.69 -5.40
C GLN A 180 7.74 16.59 -4.43
N GLY A 181 7.06 15.44 -4.39
CA GLY A 181 7.45 14.30 -3.56
C GLY A 181 8.88 13.83 -3.83
N LYS A 182 9.36 13.95 -5.08
CA LYS A 182 10.72 13.60 -5.48
C LYS A 182 11.80 14.43 -4.79
N ALA A 183 11.51 15.67 -4.44
CA ALA A 183 12.43 16.57 -3.72
C ALA A 183 12.40 16.36 -2.20
N ARG A 184 11.51 15.48 -1.69
CA ARG A 184 11.29 15.23 -0.28
C ARG A 184 11.71 13.81 0.13
N GLY A 185 12.78 13.26 -0.43
CA GLY A 185 13.28 11.92 -0.13
C GLY A 185 12.53 10.77 -0.80
N ARG A 186 11.47 11.02 -1.57
CA ARG A 186 10.67 10.01 -2.28
C ARG A 186 10.83 10.11 -3.80
N LYS A 187 12.09 10.06 -4.26
CA LYS A 187 12.43 10.31 -5.66
C LYS A 187 11.84 9.27 -6.61
N TYR A 188 11.98 8.01 -6.26
CA TYR A 188 11.56 6.90 -7.11
C TYR A 188 10.23 6.30 -6.65
N LYS A 189 9.52 5.71 -7.57
CA LYS A 189 8.42 4.78 -7.34
C LYS A 189 8.77 3.47 -8.03
N THR A 190 8.51 2.36 -7.37
CA THR A 190 8.60 1.00 -7.90
C THR A 190 7.19 0.42 -7.94
N PRO A 191 6.78 -0.25 -9.01
CA PRO A 191 5.54 -1.02 -9.02
C PRO A 191 5.54 -2.05 -7.89
N THR A 192 4.38 -2.41 -7.40
CA THR A 192 4.24 -3.48 -6.41
C THR A 192 4.39 -4.82 -7.11
N SER A 193 5.12 -5.73 -6.49
CA SER A 193 5.29 -7.12 -6.92
C SER A 193 4.83 -8.09 -5.83
N ILE A 194 5.45 -9.22 -5.71
CA ILE A 194 5.10 -10.35 -4.86
C ILE A 194 4.95 -9.96 -3.39
N LEU A 195 3.96 -10.53 -2.73
CA LEU A 195 3.81 -10.52 -1.28
C LEU A 195 4.16 -11.90 -0.73
N PHE A 196 5.15 -11.96 0.14
CA PHE A 196 5.47 -13.16 0.90
C PHE A 196 4.74 -13.13 2.24
N VAL A 197 4.00 -14.18 2.54
CA VAL A 197 3.29 -14.33 3.81
C VAL A 197 3.87 -15.52 4.55
N THR A 198 4.43 -15.25 5.71
CA THR A 198 5.17 -16.21 6.54
C THR A 198 4.53 -16.34 7.92
N SER A 199 4.84 -17.40 8.66
CA SER A 199 4.42 -17.53 10.06
C SER A 199 5.25 -16.62 10.96
N SER A 200 6.55 -16.50 10.71
CA SER A 200 7.48 -15.72 11.52
C SER A 200 8.22 -14.63 10.73
N GLU A 201 8.67 -13.57 11.40
CA GLU A 201 9.35 -12.43 10.77
C GLU A 201 10.86 -12.64 10.49
N THR A 202 11.47 -13.73 10.95
CA THR A 202 12.91 -13.75 11.21
C THR A 202 13.82 -13.88 9.99
N GLY A 203 13.52 -14.74 9.05
CA GLY A 203 14.41 -15.03 7.89
C GLY A 203 14.02 -14.23 6.63
N PRO A 204 12.87 -14.50 6.04
CA PRO A 204 12.45 -13.99 4.73
C PRO A 204 12.33 -12.47 4.67
N SER A 205 12.02 -11.84 5.81
CA SER A 205 11.97 -10.37 5.92
C SER A 205 13.30 -9.71 5.52
N ARG A 206 14.44 -10.36 5.73
CA ARG A 206 15.75 -9.84 5.32
C ARG A 206 16.10 -10.21 3.89
N ALA A 207 15.76 -11.44 3.49
CA ALA A 207 16.11 -11.99 2.19
C ALA A 207 15.27 -11.37 1.07
N ALA A 208 13.94 -11.33 1.21
CA ALA A 208 13.01 -10.92 0.16
C ALA A 208 12.70 -9.42 0.14
N ARG A 209 12.71 -8.72 1.28
CA ARG A 209 12.33 -7.31 1.37
C ARG A 209 13.14 -6.34 0.50
N ASN A 210 14.34 -6.71 0.08
CA ASN A 210 15.18 -5.87 -0.77
C ASN A 210 14.88 -6.04 -2.26
N LEU A 211 14.08 -7.02 -2.65
CA LEU A 211 13.65 -7.21 -4.03
C LEU A 211 12.71 -6.09 -4.48
N ALA A 212 12.72 -5.79 -5.78
CA ALA A 212 11.93 -4.70 -6.32
C ALA A 212 10.42 -4.93 -6.12
N GLY A 213 9.76 -4.03 -5.39
CA GLY A 213 8.32 -4.08 -5.15
C GLY A 213 7.82 -5.23 -4.27
N ALA A 214 8.70 -6.10 -3.80
CA ALA A 214 8.34 -7.19 -2.91
C ALA A 214 8.13 -6.69 -1.47
N ASP A 215 7.15 -7.30 -0.80
CA ASP A 215 6.88 -7.08 0.63
C ASP A 215 6.84 -8.44 1.34
N VAL A 216 7.19 -8.44 2.62
CA VAL A 216 7.06 -9.61 3.50
C VAL A 216 6.18 -9.23 4.68
N THR A 217 5.24 -10.07 5.03
CA THR A 217 4.33 -9.89 6.17
C THR A 217 4.06 -11.24 6.84
N THR A 218 3.76 -11.21 8.13
CA THR A 218 3.33 -12.42 8.82
C THR A 218 1.85 -12.68 8.62
N ALA A 219 1.43 -13.93 8.74
CA ALA A 219 0.02 -14.33 8.69
C ALA A 219 -0.82 -13.58 9.73
N ALA A 220 -0.24 -13.28 10.91
CA ALA A 220 -0.88 -12.50 11.95
C ALA A 220 -1.08 -11.01 11.58
N GLU A 221 -0.20 -10.40 10.78
CA GLU A 221 -0.23 -8.99 10.43
C GLU A 221 -0.82 -8.69 9.05
N VAL A 222 -1.01 -9.72 8.22
CA VAL A 222 -1.56 -9.54 6.87
C VAL A 222 -2.87 -8.74 6.91
N ASN A 223 -2.98 -7.74 6.09
CA ASN A 223 -4.11 -6.82 6.06
C ASN A 223 -4.57 -6.52 4.62
N ALA A 224 -5.74 -5.91 4.50
CA ALA A 224 -6.31 -5.60 3.19
C ALA A 224 -5.43 -4.68 2.33
N GLU A 225 -4.57 -3.86 2.93
CA GLU A 225 -3.67 -2.97 2.18
C GLU A 225 -2.46 -3.71 1.62
N ALA A 226 -1.89 -4.67 2.36
CA ALA A 226 -0.80 -5.51 1.88
C ALA A 226 -1.25 -6.39 0.69
N LEU A 227 -2.46 -6.98 0.80
CA LEU A 227 -3.05 -7.83 -0.25
C LEU A 227 -3.62 -7.05 -1.44
N ALA A 228 -4.06 -5.81 -1.21
CA ALA A 228 -4.69 -4.97 -2.22
C ALA A 228 -4.10 -3.54 -2.20
N PRO A 229 -2.80 -3.36 -2.48
CA PRO A 229 -2.17 -2.05 -2.53
C PRO A 229 -2.89 -1.15 -3.53
N GLY A 230 -3.19 0.09 -3.12
CA GLY A 230 -3.96 1.02 -3.94
C GLY A 230 -5.45 0.69 -4.06
N ALA A 231 -5.97 -0.21 -3.23
CA ALA A 231 -7.33 -0.74 -3.25
C ALA A 231 -7.65 -1.60 -4.49
N GLN A 232 -6.64 -2.11 -5.15
CA GLN A 232 -6.76 -3.07 -6.24
C GLN A 232 -6.40 -4.46 -5.72
N PRO A 233 -7.34 -5.40 -5.62
CA PRO A 233 -7.11 -6.77 -5.17
C PRO A 233 -6.38 -7.61 -6.21
N GLY A 234 -6.03 -8.85 -5.87
CA GLY A 234 -5.32 -9.75 -6.78
C GLY A 234 -3.81 -9.51 -6.79
N ARG A 235 -3.19 -9.26 -5.63
CA ARG A 235 -1.74 -9.23 -5.53
C ARG A 235 -1.18 -10.64 -5.62
N LEU A 236 -0.12 -10.83 -6.41
CA LEU A 236 0.62 -12.09 -6.45
C LEU A 236 1.20 -12.40 -5.08
N THR A 237 0.84 -13.55 -4.50
CA THR A 237 1.21 -13.93 -3.12
C THR A 237 1.83 -15.31 -3.06
N VAL A 238 2.86 -15.42 -2.22
CA VAL A 238 3.51 -16.67 -1.85
C VAL A 238 3.26 -16.91 -0.36
N TRP A 239 2.74 -18.08 -0.01
CA TRP A 239 2.38 -18.47 1.34
C TRP A 239 3.27 -19.61 1.81
N THR A 240 3.77 -19.55 3.05
CA THR A 240 4.36 -20.73 3.69
C THR A 240 3.26 -21.64 4.24
N GLU A 241 3.52 -22.93 4.38
CA GLU A 241 2.55 -23.89 4.87
C GLU A 241 2.05 -23.52 6.28
N SER A 242 2.96 -23.20 7.19
CA SER A 242 2.63 -22.71 8.54
C SER A 242 1.80 -21.42 8.52
N ALA A 243 2.03 -20.52 7.57
CA ALA A 243 1.24 -19.30 7.44
C ALA A 243 -0.20 -19.57 7.00
N LEU A 244 -0.45 -20.62 6.22
CA LEU A 244 -1.81 -21.06 5.85
C LEU A 244 -2.61 -21.53 7.07
N GLU A 245 -1.97 -22.28 7.98
CA GLU A 245 -2.62 -22.73 9.22
C GLU A 245 -3.03 -21.55 10.10
N GLU A 246 -2.15 -20.56 10.27
CA GLU A 246 -2.46 -19.36 11.06
C GLU A 246 -3.57 -18.49 10.45
N VAL A 247 -3.65 -18.42 9.13
CA VAL A 247 -4.69 -17.64 8.44
C VAL A 247 -6.06 -18.32 8.54
N ALA A 248 -6.13 -19.63 8.77
CA ALA A 248 -7.40 -20.34 8.94
C ALA A 248 -8.28 -19.78 10.07
N ASP A 249 -7.68 -19.26 11.13
CA ASP A 249 -8.37 -18.70 12.30
C ASP A 249 -8.87 -17.26 12.13
N ARG A 250 -8.63 -16.64 11.00
CA ARG A 250 -9.00 -15.26 10.69
C ARG A 250 -10.38 -15.17 10.07
#